data_222e80ffe6d91d4883d6de463c0dc647
#
_entry.id   222e80ffe6d91d4883d6de463c0dc647
#
_cell.length_a   1.000
_cell.length_b   1.000
_cell.length_c   1.000
_cell.angle_alpha   90.00
_cell.angle_beta   90.00
_cell.angle_gamma   90.00
#
_symmetry.space_group_name_H-M   'P 1'
#
loop_
_entity.id
_entity.type
_entity.pdbx_description
1 polymer ?
#
loop_
_entity_poly.entity_id
_entity_poly.type
_entity_poly.pdbx_seq_one_letter_code
_entity_poly.pdbx_strand_id
1 'polypeptide(L)'
;CLLGPPSARAFAGKNPLVPPDDPSWSVLAICDEAGFDFLSGMDAALSTAIARIDAGLPVHIVTPNPDLIYNAGPRRYGFAAGTMAQMLRAALRLRFGAQAPEVAWLGKPNRPIFDAALARLSVVRPVMLGDQLATDVLGARRAGIDAVLVGTGVATWSDQAVPAHE
;
A
#
# COMPACT_ATOMS: atom_id res chain seq x y z
N CYS A 1 -9.60 0.89 -11.54
CA CYS A 1 -8.56 -0.08 -11.94
C CYS A 1 -7.95 -0.71 -10.70
N LEU A 2 -7.56 -1.99 -10.78
CA LEU A 2 -6.89 -2.72 -9.71
C LEU A 2 -5.70 -3.50 -10.28
N LEU A 3 -4.51 -3.25 -9.74
CA LEU A 3 -3.30 -4.03 -9.98
C LEU A 3 -3.13 -5.03 -8.84
N GLY A 4 -3.16 -6.32 -9.16
CA GLY A 4 -3.08 -7.40 -8.19
C GLY A 4 -3.71 -8.70 -8.69
N PRO A 5 -3.64 -9.78 -7.90
CA PRO A 5 -4.15 -11.09 -8.28
C PRO A 5 -5.68 -11.10 -8.39
N PRO A 6 -6.26 -12.08 -9.08
CA PRO A 6 -7.71 -12.22 -9.20
C PRO A 6 -8.46 -12.23 -7.86
N SER A 7 -7.83 -12.75 -6.81
CA SER A 7 -8.39 -12.75 -5.44
C SER A 7 -8.59 -11.34 -4.88
N ALA A 8 -7.76 -10.38 -5.25
CA ALA A 8 -7.89 -8.99 -4.82
C ALA A 8 -9.15 -8.32 -5.40
N ARG A 9 -9.68 -8.81 -6.53
CA ARG A 9 -10.89 -8.26 -7.16
C ARG A 9 -12.13 -8.33 -6.27
N ALA A 10 -12.19 -9.28 -5.36
CA ALA A 10 -13.29 -9.39 -4.41
C ALA A 10 -13.42 -8.15 -3.52
N PHE A 11 -12.33 -7.44 -3.25
CA PHE A 11 -12.32 -6.21 -2.43
C PHE A 11 -12.91 -4.99 -3.15
N ALA A 12 -13.04 -5.03 -4.48
CA ALA A 12 -13.72 -3.96 -5.21
C ALA A 12 -15.23 -3.93 -4.95
N GLY A 13 -15.80 -5.00 -4.41
CA GLY A 13 -17.24 -5.10 -4.14
C GLY A 13 -18.06 -4.96 -5.42
N LYS A 14 -18.95 -3.95 -5.45
CA LYS A 14 -19.80 -3.64 -6.62
C LYS A 14 -19.17 -2.63 -7.58
N ASN A 15 -17.97 -2.13 -7.29
CA ASN A 15 -17.33 -1.18 -8.18
C ASN A 15 -16.87 -1.87 -9.46
N PRO A 16 -17.14 -1.29 -10.64
CA PRO A 16 -16.67 -1.85 -11.90
C PRO A 16 -15.15 -1.81 -11.95
N LEU A 17 -14.54 -2.92 -12.36
CA LEU A 17 -13.11 -3.02 -12.59
C LEU A 17 -12.83 -2.98 -14.08
N VAL A 18 -11.92 -2.10 -14.45
CA VAL A 18 -11.45 -1.92 -15.82
C VAL A 18 -9.93 -2.09 -15.87
N PRO A 19 -9.34 -2.43 -17.03
CA PRO A 19 -7.89 -2.58 -17.19
C PRO A 19 -7.16 -1.24 -17.01
N PRO A 20 -5.81 -1.26 -16.81
CA PRO A 20 -5.04 -0.05 -16.51
C PRO A 20 -4.97 0.95 -17.67
N ASP A 21 -5.15 0.52 -18.92
CA ASP A 21 -5.20 1.35 -20.11
C ASP A 21 -6.60 1.93 -20.43
N ASP A 22 -7.63 1.55 -19.69
CA ASP A 22 -8.97 2.10 -19.86
C ASP A 22 -9.04 3.52 -19.26
N PRO A 23 -9.41 4.54 -20.06
CA PRO A 23 -9.41 5.93 -19.57
C PRO A 23 -10.54 6.26 -18.59
N SER A 24 -11.46 5.36 -18.31
CA SER A 24 -12.65 5.61 -17.49
C SER A 24 -12.37 5.53 -15.98
N TRP A 25 -11.30 4.84 -15.53
CA TRP A 25 -11.05 4.72 -14.10
C TRP A 25 -10.59 6.05 -13.47
N SER A 26 -11.06 6.35 -12.30
CA SER A 26 -10.61 7.48 -11.46
C SER A 26 -9.82 7.03 -10.23
N VAL A 27 -9.88 5.74 -9.90
CA VAL A 27 -9.17 5.14 -8.77
C VAL A 27 -8.27 4.02 -9.28
N LEU A 28 -6.99 4.09 -8.94
CA LEU A 28 -6.01 3.03 -9.13
C LEU A 28 -5.68 2.41 -7.78
N ALA A 29 -6.06 1.16 -7.58
CA ALA A 29 -5.72 0.38 -6.41
C ALA A 29 -4.52 -0.54 -6.72
N ILE A 30 -3.42 -0.37 -6.00
CA ILE A 30 -2.22 -1.21 -6.12
C ILE A 30 -2.23 -2.16 -4.93
N CYS A 31 -2.72 -3.37 -5.14
CA CYS A 31 -2.98 -4.33 -4.07
C CYS A 31 -1.85 -5.34 -3.85
N ASP A 32 -1.16 -5.72 -4.93
CA ASP A 32 -0.15 -6.78 -4.90
C ASP A 32 0.78 -6.64 -6.11
N GLU A 33 1.96 -7.24 -6.04
CA GLU A 33 2.93 -7.29 -7.14
C GLU A 33 2.66 -8.41 -8.13
N ALA A 34 1.80 -9.37 -7.78
CA ALA A 34 1.44 -10.52 -8.61
C ALA A 34 0.10 -10.36 -9.33
N GLY A 35 -0.16 -11.22 -10.31
CA GLY A 35 -1.47 -11.35 -10.96
C GLY A 35 -1.73 -10.45 -12.15
N PHE A 36 -0.74 -9.70 -12.60
CA PHE A 36 -0.75 -8.91 -13.83
C PHE A 36 0.66 -8.85 -14.43
N ASP A 37 0.78 -8.46 -15.70
CA ASP A 37 2.08 -8.17 -16.27
C ASP A 37 2.63 -6.87 -15.68
N PHE A 38 3.73 -7.00 -14.94
CA PHE A 38 4.25 -5.89 -14.13
C PHE A 38 4.60 -4.66 -14.96
N LEU A 39 5.41 -4.84 -16.02
CA LEU A 39 5.91 -3.69 -16.76
C LEU A 39 4.80 -3.04 -17.58
N SER A 40 4.10 -3.82 -18.39
CA SER A 40 3.05 -3.28 -19.25
C SER A 40 1.87 -2.73 -18.45
N GLY A 41 1.52 -3.36 -17.32
CA GLY A 41 0.47 -2.88 -16.44
C GLY A 41 0.82 -1.56 -15.75
N MET A 42 2.07 -1.40 -15.30
CA MET A 42 2.54 -0.15 -14.69
C MET A 42 2.65 0.98 -15.72
N ASP A 43 3.16 0.69 -16.93
CA ASP A 43 3.27 1.67 -18.01
C ASP A 43 1.88 2.15 -18.46
N ALA A 44 0.93 1.24 -18.60
CA ALA A 44 -0.45 1.56 -18.92
C ALA A 44 -1.11 2.42 -17.84
N ALA A 45 -0.97 2.04 -16.57
CA ALA A 45 -1.49 2.82 -15.44
C ALA A 45 -0.90 4.22 -15.37
N LEU A 46 0.41 4.35 -15.56
CA LEU A 46 1.11 5.65 -15.60
C LEU A 46 0.60 6.51 -16.76
N SER A 47 0.53 5.94 -17.97
CA SER A 47 0.09 6.65 -19.17
C SER A 47 -1.35 7.16 -19.04
N THR A 48 -2.23 6.32 -18.52
CA THR A 48 -3.64 6.68 -18.28
C THR A 48 -3.76 7.74 -17.20
N ALA A 49 -3.00 7.61 -16.09
CA ALA A 49 -2.98 8.63 -15.04
C ALA A 49 -2.56 10.00 -15.59
N ILE A 50 -1.49 10.04 -16.39
CA ILE A 50 -1.00 11.27 -17.02
C ILE A 50 -2.07 11.87 -17.93
N ALA A 51 -2.66 11.08 -18.82
CA ALA A 51 -3.68 11.56 -19.75
C ALA A 51 -4.91 12.13 -19.01
N ARG A 52 -5.31 11.50 -17.90
CA ARG A 52 -6.44 11.99 -17.08
C ARG A 52 -6.10 13.30 -16.38
N ILE A 53 -4.91 13.43 -15.80
CA ILE A 53 -4.47 14.66 -15.13
C ILE A 53 -4.36 15.80 -16.15
N ASP A 54 -3.77 15.55 -17.32
CA ASP A 54 -3.67 16.54 -18.42
C ASP A 54 -5.06 16.99 -18.90
N ALA A 55 -6.07 16.12 -18.81
CA ALA A 55 -7.47 16.44 -19.11
C ALA A 55 -8.24 17.07 -17.94
N GLY A 56 -7.60 17.36 -16.82
CA GLY A 56 -8.25 17.91 -15.62
C GLY A 56 -9.17 16.93 -14.89
N LEU A 57 -9.04 15.62 -15.15
CA LEU A 57 -9.86 14.58 -14.53
C LEU A 57 -9.20 14.05 -13.24
N PRO A 58 -9.99 13.65 -12.24
CA PRO A 58 -9.44 13.17 -10.97
C PRO A 58 -8.72 11.84 -11.12
N VAL A 59 -7.59 11.71 -10.41
CA VAL A 59 -6.83 10.47 -10.24
C VAL A 59 -6.57 10.26 -8.77
N HIS A 60 -7.00 9.12 -8.23
CA HIS A 60 -6.75 8.69 -6.86
C HIS A 60 -5.94 7.40 -6.88
N ILE A 61 -4.83 7.37 -6.16
CA ILE A 61 -3.98 6.19 -6.05
C ILE A 61 -4.06 5.69 -4.62
N VAL A 62 -4.38 4.41 -4.44
CA VAL A 62 -4.50 3.79 -3.12
C VAL A 62 -3.67 2.51 -3.06
N THR A 63 -3.05 2.21 -1.91
CA THR A 63 -2.39 0.93 -1.67
C THR A 63 -2.68 0.43 -0.26
N PRO A 64 -3.15 -0.81 -0.12
CA PRO A 64 -3.34 -1.44 1.19
C PRO A 64 -2.03 -1.97 1.79
N ASN A 65 -0.98 -2.12 1.00
CA ASN A 65 0.31 -2.62 1.44
C ASN A 65 1.43 -1.60 1.15
N PRO A 66 1.91 -0.85 2.16
CA PRO A 66 2.98 0.11 1.99
C PRO A 66 4.39 -0.51 1.99
N ASP A 67 4.53 -1.81 2.25
CA ASP A 67 5.82 -2.48 2.29
C ASP A 67 6.53 -2.34 0.93
N LEU A 68 7.83 -2.06 0.99
CA LEU A 68 8.63 -1.90 -0.23
C LEU A 68 9.20 -3.23 -0.71
N ILE A 69 9.50 -4.13 0.22
CA ILE A 69 10.04 -5.46 -0.08
C ILE A 69 9.33 -6.50 0.79
N TYR A 70 9.35 -7.73 0.33
CA TYR A 70 8.95 -8.90 1.13
C TYR A 70 10.03 -9.99 1.11
N ASN A 71 10.00 -10.85 2.10
CA ASN A 71 10.90 -12.02 2.17
C ASN A 71 10.34 -13.15 1.30
N ALA A 72 11.06 -13.49 0.23
CA ALA A 72 10.71 -14.55 -0.71
C ALA A 72 11.40 -15.89 -0.40
N GLY A 73 12.03 -16.02 0.77
CA GLY A 73 12.77 -17.21 1.22
C GLY A 73 14.20 -16.88 1.66
N PRO A 74 15.01 -17.88 2.04
CA PRO A 74 16.36 -17.66 2.54
C PRO A 74 17.20 -16.80 1.58
N ARG A 75 17.60 -15.61 2.03
CA ARG A 75 18.38 -14.62 1.25
C ARG A 75 17.72 -14.17 -0.08
N ARG A 76 16.41 -14.27 -0.17
CA ARG A 76 15.64 -13.83 -1.35
C ARG A 76 14.61 -12.80 -0.93
N TYR A 77 14.56 -11.71 -1.67
CA TYR A 77 13.61 -10.63 -1.47
C TYR A 77 12.88 -10.33 -2.77
N GLY A 78 11.65 -9.88 -2.68
CA GLY A 78 10.85 -9.38 -3.80
C GLY A 78 10.38 -7.95 -3.52
N PHE A 79 10.00 -7.25 -4.59
CA PHE A 79 9.35 -5.94 -4.48
C PHE A 79 7.89 -6.13 -4.08
N ALA A 80 7.43 -5.38 -3.09
CA ALA A 80 6.04 -5.38 -2.66
C ALA A 80 5.24 -4.21 -3.29
N ALA A 81 3.94 -4.20 -3.10
CA ALA A 81 3.02 -3.21 -3.69
C ALA A 81 3.40 -1.76 -3.40
N GLY A 82 3.97 -1.49 -2.23
CA GLY A 82 4.46 -0.16 -1.87
C GLY A 82 5.55 0.37 -2.80
N THR A 83 6.42 -0.50 -3.32
CA THR A 83 7.43 -0.09 -4.32
C THR A 83 6.77 0.39 -5.62
N MET A 84 5.76 -0.32 -6.11
CA MET A 84 5.01 0.09 -7.31
C MET A 84 4.33 1.45 -7.11
N ALA A 85 3.71 1.66 -5.95
CA ALA A 85 3.09 2.93 -5.60
C ALA A 85 4.12 4.08 -5.55
N GLN A 86 5.32 3.83 -5.02
CA GLN A 86 6.41 4.81 -5.02
C GLN A 86 6.93 5.10 -6.44
N MET A 87 7.03 4.10 -7.32
CA MET A 87 7.43 4.30 -8.71
C MET A 87 6.46 5.25 -9.43
N LEU A 88 5.14 4.99 -9.33
CA LEU A 88 4.12 5.86 -9.91
C LEU A 88 4.16 7.27 -9.30
N ARG A 89 4.26 7.37 -7.97
CA ARG A 89 4.37 8.64 -7.28
C ARG A 89 5.57 9.46 -7.75
N ALA A 90 6.73 8.82 -7.89
CA ALA A 90 7.96 9.49 -8.35
C ALA A 90 7.81 10.00 -9.79
N ALA A 91 7.26 9.18 -10.70
CA ALA A 91 7.05 9.56 -12.10
C ALA A 91 6.03 10.70 -12.24
N LEU A 92 4.91 10.63 -11.52
CA LEU A 92 3.88 11.68 -11.53
C LEU A 92 4.40 12.98 -10.92
N ARG A 93 5.17 12.92 -9.83
CA ARG A 93 5.79 14.11 -9.24
C ARG A 93 6.83 14.75 -10.15
N LEU A 94 7.59 13.97 -10.90
CA LEU A 94 8.52 14.50 -11.90
C LEU A 94 7.78 15.36 -12.95
N ARG A 95 6.59 14.91 -13.39
CA ARG A 95 5.82 15.58 -14.44
C ARG A 95 4.97 16.74 -13.92
N PHE A 96 4.31 16.59 -12.77
CA PHE A 96 3.29 17.50 -12.26
C PHE A 96 3.72 18.28 -10.99
N GLY A 97 4.89 17.99 -10.44
CA GLY A 97 5.39 18.64 -9.24
C GLY A 97 4.43 18.48 -8.05
N ALA A 98 4.10 19.60 -7.42
CA ALA A 98 3.18 19.64 -6.27
C ALA A 98 1.71 19.33 -6.63
N GLN A 99 1.35 19.34 -7.91
CA GLN A 99 0.00 19.01 -8.38
C GLN A 99 -0.21 17.49 -8.61
N ALA A 100 0.86 16.69 -8.50
CA ALA A 100 0.75 15.23 -8.61
C ALA A 100 -0.19 14.68 -7.53
N PRO A 101 -1.02 13.68 -7.85
CA PRO A 101 -1.86 13.03 -6.83
C PRO A 101 -0.99 12.35 -5.78
N GLU A 102 -1.38 12.48 -4.52
CA GLU A 102 -0.75 11.74 -3.43
C GLU A 102 -1.28 10.32 -3.38
N VAL A 103 -0.43 9.40 -2.92
CA VAL A 103 -0.83 8.02 -2.66
C VAL A 103 -1.49 7.92 -1.30
N ALA A 104 -2.69 7.36 -1.26
CA ALA A 104 -3.36 7.01 -0.01
C ALA A 104 -2.82 5.66 0.51
N TRP A 105 -2.00 5.72 1.53
CA TRP A 105 -1.41 4.57 2.20
C TRP A 105 -2.36 4.04 3.25
N LEU A 106 -2.99 2.88 3.03
CA LEU A 106 -4.00 2.32 3.91
C LEU A 106 -3.43 1.31 4.92
N GLY A 107 -2.33 0.64 4.56
CA GLY A 107 -1.68 -0.37 5.39
C GLY A 107 -0.82 0.18 6.54
N LYS A 108 -0.31 -0.69 7.36
CA LYS A 108 0.57 -0.40 8.51
C LYS A 108 1.78 0.47 8.08
N PRO A 109 2.19 1.48 8.82
CA PRO A 109 1.73 1.93 10.15
C PRO A 109 0.56 2.91 10.11
N ASN A 110 -0.15 3.04 8.98
CA ASN A 110 -1.20 4.01 8.81
C ASN A 110 -2.50 3.57 9.48
N ARG A 111 -3.25 4.53 9.95
CA ARG A 111 -4.44 4.38 10.76
C ARG A 111 -5.56 3.54 10.13
N PRO A 112 -5.86 3.64 8.80
CA PRO A 112 -7.03 3.02 8.21
C PRO A 112 -7.16 1.51 8.44
N ILE A 113 -6.04 0.75 8.38
CA ILE A 113 -6.08 -0.70 8.59
C ILE A 113 -6.39 -1.05 10.04
N PHE A 114 -5.86 -0.29 11.01
CA PHE A 114 -6.14 -0.49 12.44
C PHE A 114 -7.58 -0.14 12.77
N ASP A 115 -8.09 0.98 12.27
CA ASP A 115 -9.48 1.39 12.48
C ASP A 115 -10.47 0.35 11.90
N ALA A 116 -10.17 -0.16 10.70
CA ALA A 116 -10.98 -1.22 10.09
C ALA A 116 -10.92 -2.55 10.86
N ALA A 117 -9.76 -2.90 11.45
CA ALA A 117 -9.63 -4.07 12.30
C ALA A 117 -10.39 -3.90 13.61
N LEU A 118 -10.18 -2.77 14.29
CA LEU A 118 -10.84 -2.47 15.57
C LEU A 118 -12.37 -2.44 15.45
N ALA A 119 -12.90 -1.90 14.34
CA ALA A 119 -14.33 -1.90 14.08
C ALA A 119 -14.95 -3.30 13.93
N ARG A 120 -14.13 -4.32 13.60
CA ARG A 120 -14.58 -5.71 13.49
C ARG A 120 -14.36 -6.54 14.75
N LEU A 121 -13.53 -6.04 15.68
CA LEU A 121 -13.22 -6.74 16.92
C LEU A 121 -14.19 -6.32 18.02
N SER A 122 -14.83 -7.30 18.64
CA SER A 122 -15.68 -7.10 19.83
C SER A 122 -14.89 -7.36 21.10
N VAL A 123 -13.73 -6.69 21.27
CA VAL A 123 -12.81 -6.89 22.40
C VAL A 123 -12.44 -5.57 23.06
N VAL A 124 -12.22 -5.61 24.39
CA VAL A 124 -11.92 -4.41 25.19
C VAL A 124 -10.45 -4.00 25.06
N ARG A 125 -9.52 -4.95 24.97
CA ARG A 125 -8.09 -4.72 24.91
C ARG A 125 -7.44 -5.56 23.81
N PRO A 126 -7.49 -5.10 22.55
CA PRO A 126 -6.77 -5.75 21.46
C PRO A 126 -5.25 -5.53 21.62
N VAL A 127 -4.48 -6.51 21.13
CA VAL A 127 -3.02 -6.45 21.12
C VAL A 127 -2.56 -6.76 19.69
N MET A 128 -1.67 -5.92 19.14
CA MET A 128 -1.00 -6.17 17.87
C MET A 128 0.19 -7.11 18.09
N LEU A 129 0.25 -8.20 17.35
CA LEU A 129 1.44 -9.03 17.25
C LEU A 129 2.10 -8.75 15.91
N GLY A 130 3.37 -8.35 15.93
CA GLY A 130 4.10 -8.00 14.70
C GLY A 130 5.59 -8.13 14.86
N ASP A 131 6.30 -8.14 13.75
CA ASP A 131 7.74 -8.37 13.65
C ASP A 131 8.53 -7.12 13.27
N GLN A 132 7.83 -6.00 12.99
CA GLN A 132 8.46 -4.77 12.55
C GLN A 132 8.09 -3.59 13.44
N LEU A 133 9.13 -2.90 13.99
CA LEU A 133 8.91 -1.70 14.79
C LEU A 133 8.28 -0.56 13.99
N ALA A 134 8.76 -0.36 12.74
CA ALA A 134 8.37 0.78 11.91
C ALA A 134 6.94 0.68 11.34
N THR A 135 6.35 -0.51 11.29
CA THR A 135 5.00 -0.73 10.75
C THR A 135 4.03 -1.23 11.81
N ASP A 136 4.31 -2.38 12.43
CA ASP A 136 3.39 -3.03 13.36
C ASP A 136 3.29 -2.29 14.68
N VAL A 137 4.44 -2.08 15.34
CA VAL A 137 4.48 -1.45 16.66
C VAL A 137 4.11 0.04 16.57
N LEU A 138 4.68 0.76 15.61
CA LEU A 138 4.36 2.17 15.40
C LEU A 138 2.88 2.36 15.05
N GLY A 139 2.33 1.52 14.19
CA GLY A 139 0.92 1.57 13.81
C GLY A 139 -0.01 1.28 14.98
N ALA A 140 0.30 0.26 15.79
CA ALA A 140 -0.44 -0.06 17.00
C ALA A 140 -0.44 1.12 17.99
N ARG A 141 0.72 1.72 18.23
CA ARG A 141 0.84 2.92 19.09
C ARG A 141 0.00 4.09 18.59
N ARG A 142 0.04 4.37 17.26
CA ARG A 142 -0.80 5.40 16.65
C ARG A 142 -2.29 5.10 16.76
N ALA A 143 -2.65 3.81 16.79
CA ALA A 143 -4.01 3.35 16.99
C ALA A 143 -4.45 3.31 18.47
N GLY A 144 -3.52 3.50 19.41
CA GLY A 144 -3.80 3.47 20.84
C GLY A 144 -3.98 2.07 21.41
N ILE A 145 -3.35 1.06 20.79
CA ILE A 145 -3.39 -0.34 21.24
C ILE A 145 -2.01 -0.84 21.63
N ASP A 146 -1.97 -1.83 22.51
CA ASP A 146 -0.74 -2.51 22.90
C ASP A 146 -0.14 -3.29 21.73
N ALA A 147 1.20 -3.44 21.71
CA ALA A 147 1.89 -4.25 20.71
C ALA A 147 2.92 -5.18 21.35
N VAL A 148 3.07 -6.36 20.77
CA VAL A 148 4.13 -7.33 21.09
C VAL A 148 4.97 -7.54 19.84
N LEU A 149 6.27 -7.24 19.96
CA LEU A 149 7.24 -7.48 18.91
C LEU A 149 7.72 -8.95 18.97
N VAL A 150 7.66 -9.65 17.84
CA VAL A 150 8.14 -11.02 17.69
C VAL A 150 9.41 -11.04 16.84
N GLY A 151 10.38 -11.90 17.18
CA GLY A 151 11.70 -11.94 16.58
C GLY A 151 11.82 -12.85 15.34
N THR A 152 10.74 -13.06 14.59
CA THR A 152 10.70 -14.04 13.48
C THR A 152 10.64 -13.40 12.08
N GLY A 153 10.78 -12.08 12.00
CA GLY A 153 10.48 -11.32 10.80
C GLY A 153 11.65 -10.89 9.93
N VAL A 154 11.39 -9.87 9.12
CA VAL A 154 12.33 -9.31 8.13
C VAL A 154 13.45 -8.50 8.80
N ALA A 155 13.15 -7.83 9.90
CA ALA A 155 14.12 -7.01 10.63
C ALA A 155 14.83 -7.82 11.73
N THR A 156 16.13 -7.59 11.88
CA THR A 156 16.90 -8.16 12.98
C THR A 156 16.74 -7.32 14.25
N TRP A 157 16.91 -7.91 15.44
CA TRP A 157 16.82 -7.19 16.70
C TRP A 157 17.83 -6.03 16.82
N SER A 158 18.97 -6.12 16.12
CA SER A 158 20.00 -5.09 16.08
C SER A 158 19.62 -3.86 15.26
N ASP A 159 18.68 -3.99 14.32
CA ASP A 159 18.30 -2.93 13.37
C ASP A 159 17.10 -2.12 13.86
N GLN A 160 16.57 -2.48 15.04
CA GLN A 160 15.29 -1.95 15.51
C GLN A 160 15.49 -0.83 16.54
N ALA A 161 15.87 0.35 16.09
CA ALA A 161 15.70 1.56 16.89
C ALA A 161 14.20 1.92 16.96
N VAL A 162 13.67 2.08 18.18
CA VAL A 162 12.31 2.62 18.34
C VAL A 162 12.31 4.05 17.80
N PRO A 163 11.51 4.37 16.77
CA PRO A 163 11.45 5.74 16.27
C PRO A 163 11.07 6.67 17.42
N ALA A 164 11.83 7.76 17.58
CA ALA A 164 11.47 8.80 18.51
C ALA A 164 10.10 9.40 18.14
N HIS A 165 9.36 9.84 19.14
CA HIS A 165 8.09 10.51 18.92
C HIS A 165 8.31 11.82 18.16
N GLU A 166 7.61 12.00 17.04
CA GLU A 166 7.17 13.29 16.54
C GLU A 166 5.70 13.50 16.87
#